data_324580c8acb063ec010d643f50a4262a
#
_entry.id   324580c8acb063ec010d643f50a4262a
#
_cell.length_a   1.000
_cell.length_b   1.000
_cell.length_c   1.000
_cell.angle_alpha   90.00
_cell.angle_beta   90.00
_cell.angle_gamma   90.00
#
_symmetry.space_group_name_H-M   'P 1'
#
loop_
_entity.id
_entity.type
_entity.pdbx_description
1 polymer ?
#
loop_
_entity_poly.entity_id
_entity_poly.type
_entity_poly.pdbx_seq_one_letter_code
_entity_poly.pdbx_strand_id
1 'polypeptide(L)'
;MAKKRFHLFKNVPGGELGTGLFIMNFILLVTHLLLGIFYYTCHSQVMIIANLFSILFYLVGVLYRKKQRFAFWGYAIYAEILAHVVLASVSLGWECGFQLWLIALVSGQFFTHIGDHKLTQYEYANAITISISIISFAFYLLLYILDITGVTEPVQANLSYPVVITAHIINSLMVFVSLLSYTLLFLKSMSKNEKTLFRMARHDSLTGLYNRYAMTPIAEKAFDNAVTYGKNFSIGIADIDFFKQINDTYGHDAGDVALKAISDLLLRTVTGLGDGYVCRWGGEEFLIVFPTDEHCMRSYMEEFRHKVAVMGLTYEKQRIDMTISVGFGTYEEGKTLQSLLREADENLYYVKEHGRNAVRP
;
A
#
# COMPACT_ATOMS: atom_id res chain seq x y z
N MET A 1 18.82 -9.20 -19.45
CA MET A 1 18.19 -8.13 -20.26
C MET A 1 17.42 -7.20 -19.34
N ALA A 2 17.98 -6.03 -19.02
CA ALA A 2 17.38 -5.06 -18.12
C ALA A 2 16.22 -4.33 -18.84
N LYS A 3 15.02 -4.41 -18.26
CA LYS A 3 13.86 -3.63 -18.73
C LYS A 3 14.20 -2.13 -18.60
N LYS A 4 14.41 -1.44 -19.74
CA LYS A 4 14.37 0.02 -19.81
C LYS A 4 13.00 0.49 -19.29
N ARG A 5 12.91 0.90 -18.02
CA ARG A 5 11.75 1.62 -17.50
C ARG A 5 11.71 2.99 -18.18
N PHE A 6 10.57 3.30 -18.79
CA PHE A 6 10.27 4.61 -19.35
C PHE A 6 10.50 5.70 -18.30
N HIS A 7 11.53 6.53 -18.50
CA HIS A 7 11.96 7.60 -17.59
C HIS A 7 11.08 8.87 -17.64
N LEU A 8 10.01 8.90 -18.45
CA LEU A 8 9.15 10.09 -18.64
C LEU A 8 8.40 10.56 -17.38
N PHE A 9 8.24 9.70 -16.37
CA PHE A 9 7.37 9.99 -15.21
C PHE A 9 8.11 10.18 -13.87
N LYS A 10 9.44 10.19 -13.85
CA LYS A 10 10.22 10.21 -12.61
C LYS A 10 10.18 11.53 -11.81
N ASN A 11 9.71 12.63 -12.41
CA ASN A 11 9.77 13.97 -11.81
C ASN A 11 8.40 14.68 -11.71
N VAL A 12 7.28 13.96 -11.55
CA VAL A 12 5.99 14.61 -11.33
C VAL A 12 5.86 14.97 -9.84
N PRO A 13 5.74 16.26 -9.48
CA PRO A 13 5.49 16.67 -8.11
C PRO A 13 4.19 16.05 -7.60
N GLY A 14 4.22 15.40 -6.43
CA GLY A 14 3.02 14.79 -5.85
C GLY A 14 3.05 13.27 -5.70
N GLY A 15 4.17 12.61 -6.09
CA GLY A 15 4.30 11.16 -6.01
C GLY A 15 3.31 10.39 -6.90
N GLU A 16 2.83 9.24 -6.44
CA GLU A 16 1.92 8.36 -7.22
C GLU A 16 0.60 9.07 -7.61
N LEU A 17 0.04 9.91 -6.74
CA LEU A 17 -1.20 10.65 -6.97
C LEU A 17 -1.06 11.72 -8.07
N GLY A 18 0.02 12.50 -8.01
CA GLY A 18 0.31 13.50 -9.04
C GLY A 18 0.54 12.88 -10.42
N THR A 19 1.19 11.71 -10.46
CA THR A 19 1.40 10.95 -11.69
C THR A 19 0.07 10.43 -12.24
N GLY A 20 -0.82 9.91 -11.38
CA GLY A 20 -2.15 9.43 -11.79
C GLY A 20 -3.00 10.55 -12.40
N LEU A 21 -3.05 11.70 -11.77
CA LEU A 21 -3.80 12.86 -12.24
C LEU A 21 -3.25 13.43 -13.56
N PHE A 22 -1.93 13.45 -13.71
CA PHE A 22 -1.30 13.83 -14.96
C PHE A 22 -1.67 12.89 -16.11
N ILE A 23 -1.58 11.56 -15.89
CA ILE A 23 -1.95 10.55 -16.88
C ILE A 23 -3.43 10.70 -17.26
N MET A 24 -4.31 10.90 -16.28
CA MET A 24 -5.73 11.09 -16.52
C MET A 24 -6.01 12.34 -17.37
N ASN A 25 -5.43 13.50 -17.03
CA ASN A 25 -5.58 14.71 -17.84
C ASN A 25 -5.04 14.54 -19.26
N PHE A 26 -3.92 13.83 -19.42
CA PHE A 26 -3.35 13.55 -20.74
C PHE A 26 -4.26 12.65 -21.58
N ILE A 27 -4.80 11.58 -20.99
CA ILE A 27 -5.76 10.68 -21.68
C ILE A 27 -7.01 11.47 -22.08
N LEU A 28 -7.59 12.26 -21.18
CA LEU A 28 -8.77 13.06 -21.47
C LEU A 28 -8.51 14.12 -22.53
N LEU A 29 -7.33 14.76 -22.53
CA LEU A 29 -6.93 15.67 -23.59
C LEU A 29 -6.92 14.97 -24.97
N VAL A 30 -6.30 13.79 -25.06
CA VAL A 30 -6.26 13.01 -26.32
C VAL A 30 -7.68 12.59 -26.73
N THR A 31 -8.53 12.18 -25.78
CA THR A 31 -9.92 11.83 -26.03
C THR A 31 -10.70 13.01 -26.63
N HIS A 32 -10.55 14.22 -26.07
CA HIS A 32 -11.26 15.41 -26.59
C HIS A 32 -10.72 15.89 -27.95
N LEU A 33 -9.44 15.66 -28.25
CA LEU A 33 -8.90 15.90 -29.60
C LEU A 33 -9.58 14.97 -30.61
N LEU A 34 -9.80 13.70 -30.29
CA LEU A 34 -10.51 12.74 -31.13
C LEU A 34 -12.01 13.07 -31.24
N LEU A 35 -12.65 13.44 -30.12
CA LEU A 35 -14.04 13.89 -30.09
C LEU A 35 -14.24 15.16 -30.93
N GLY A 36 -13.26 16.06 -31.00
CA GLY A 36 -13.31 17.23 -31.88
C GLY A 36 -13.51 16.88 -33.35
N ILE A 37 -12.82 15.83 -33.82
CA ILE A 37 -12.97 15.32 -35.20
C ILE A 37 -14.41 14.76 -35.34
N PHE A 38 -14.88 13.98 -34.40
CA PHE A 38 -16.24 13.42 -34.42
C PHE A 38 -17.33 14.51 -34.44
N TYR A 39 -17.25 15.53 -33.56
CA TYR A 39 -18.23 16.63 -33.55
C TYR A 39 -18.20 17.48 -34.81
N TYR A 40 -17.04 17.62 -35.42
CA TYR A 40 -16.92 18.27 -36.75
C TYR A 40 -17.66 17.46 -37.81
N THR A 41 -17.49 16.15 -37.87
CA THR A 41 -18.20 15.29 -38.84
C THR A 41 -19.72 15.24 -38.58
N CYS A 42 -20.16 15.43 -37.31
CA CYS A 42 -21.57 15.55 -36.96
C CYS A 42 -22.17 16.93 -37.23
N HIS A 43 -21.38 17.91 -37.70
CA HIS A 43 -21.78 19.30 -37.89
C HIS A 43 -22.46 19.98 -36.68
N SER A 44 -22.14 19.47 -35.47
CA SER A 44 -22.71 20.03 -34.21
C SER A 44 -21.86 21.20 -33.71
N GLN A 45 -22.24 22.42 -34.08
CA GLN A 45 -21.52 23.63 -33.66
C GLN A 45 -21.43 23.76 -32.12
N VAL A 46 -22.52 23.41 -31.42
CA VAL A 46 -22.55 23.44 -29.96
C VAL A 46 -21.48 22.54 -29.38
N MET A 47 -21.36 21.29 -29.84
CA MET A 47 -20.36 20.35 -29.35
C MET A 47 -18.93 20.70 -29.78
N ILE A 48 -18.73 21.30 -30.96
CA ILE A 48 -17.41 21.80 -31.39
C ILE A 48 -16.91 22.86 -30.39
N ILE A 49 -17.77 23.86 -30.09
CA ILE A 49 -17.41 24.94 -29.16
C ILE A 49 -17.15 24.40 -27.76
N ALA A 50 -18.05 23.60 -27.23
CA ALA A 50 -17.91 22.99 -25.88
C ALA A 50 -16.63 22.17 -25.80
N ASN A 51 -16.33 21.37 -26.80
CA ASN A 51 -15.13 20.54 -26.84
C ASN A 51 -13.81 21.33 -26.89
N LEU A 52 -13.81 22.52 -27.52
CA LEU A 52 -12.66 23.43 -27.47
C LEU A 52 -12.36 23.91 -26.02
N PHE A 53 -13.40 24.19 -25.22
CA PHE A 53 -13.23 24.50 -23.81
C PHE A 53 -12.67 23.31 -23.03
N SER A 54 -13.14 22.08 -23.29
CA SER A 54 -12.63 20.85 -22.69
C SER A 54 -11.15 20.63 -23.03
N ILE A 55 -10.77 20.79 -24.30
CA ILE A 55 -9.36 20.69 -24.72
C ILE A 55 -8.49 21.69 -23.97
N LEU A 56 -8.90 22.95 -23.87
CA LEU A 56 -8.17 23.98 -23.12
C LEU A 56 -8.06 23.64 -21.63
N PHE A 57 -9.17 23.16 -21.02
CA PHE A 57 -9.21 22.73 -19.62
C PHE A 57 -8.20 21.61 -19.33
N TYR A 58 -8.20 20.54 -20.14
CA TYR A 58 -7.27 19.42 -19.96
C TYR A 58 -5.83 19.79 -20.29
N LEU A 59 -5.60 20.68 -21.25
CA LEU A 59 -4.26 21.22 -21.52
C LEU A 59 -3.70 21.96 -20.30
N VAL A 60 -4.52 22.81 -19.64
CA VAL A 60 -4.16 23.44 -18.39
C VAL A 60 -3.88 22.40 -17.31
N GLY A 61 -4.69 21.35 -17.20
CA GLY A 61 -4.50 20.24 -16.25
C GLY A 61 -3.18 19.49 -16.45
N VAL A 62 -2.77 19.27 -17.71
CA VAL A 62 -1.48 18.66 -18.03
C VAL A 62 -0.30 19.56 -17.65
N LEU A 63 -0.44 20.89 -17.84
CA LEU A 63 0.61 21.86 -17.53
C LEU A 63 0.69 22.21 -16.05
N TYR A 64 -0.42 22.06 -15.30
CA TYR A 64 -0.52 22.43 -13.89
C TYR A 64 0.02 21.33 -12.97
N ARG A 65 1.16 21.57 -12.31
CA ARG A 65 1.89 20.57 -11.51
C ARG A 65 1.98 20.90 -10.01
N LYS A 66 1.14 21.79 -9.45
CA LYS A 66 1.19 22.16 -8.03
C LYS A 66 0.52 21.10 -7.13
N LYS A 67 1.29 20.52 -6.21
CA LYS A 67 0.89 19.42 -5.29
C LYS A 67 -0.33 19.72 -4.40
N GLN A 68 -0.61 20.98 -4.12
CA GLN A 68 -1.56 21.38 -3.06
C GLN A 68 -3.04 21.42 -3.47
N ARG A 69 -3.40 21.14 -4.73
CA ARG A 69 -4.79 21.26 -5.22
C ARG A 69 -5.29 20.04 -5.98
N PHE A 70 -4.78 18.85 -5.67
CA PHE A 70 -5.18 17.64 -6.40
C PHE A 70 -6.67 17.31 -6.24
N ALA A 71 -7.23 17.45 -5.04
CA ALA A 71 -8.66 17.23 -4.81
C ALA A 71 -9.51 18.19 -5.63
N PHE A 72 -9.15 19.46 -5.67
CA PHE A 72 -9.85 20.46 -6.49
C PHE A 72 -9.88 20.07 -7.98
N TRP A 73 -8.73 19.65 -8.53
CA TRP A 73 -8.67 19.21 -9.92
C TRP A 73 -9.50 17.97 -10.19
N GLY A 74 -9.54 17.00 -9.26
CA GLY A 74 -10.42 15.82 -9.38
C GLY A 74 -11.90 16.20 -9.49
N TYR A 75 -12.37 17.11 -8.65
CA TYR A 75 -13.75 17.61 -8.71
C TYR A 75 -14.01 18.48 -9.96
N ALA A 76 -13.03 19.28 -10.39
CA ALA A 76 -13.15 20.06 -11.62
C ALA A 76 -13.26 19.18 -12.87
N ILE A 77 -12.49 18.10 -12.95
CA ILE A 77 -12.59 17.08 -14.01
C ILE A 77 -13.97 16.43 -14.01
N TYR A 78 -14.47 16.05 -12.80
CA TYR A 78 -15.81 15.49 -12.68
C TYR A 78 -16.89 16.45 -13.21
N ALA A 79 -16.83 17.71 -12.79
CA ALA A 79 -17.82 18.72 -13.22
C ALA A 79 -17.76 18.95 -14.74
N GLU A 80 -16.55 18.95 -15.32
CA GLU A 80 -16.37 19.09 -16.77
C GLU A 80 -16.95 17.89 -17.51
N ILE A 81 -16.62 16.65 -17.12
CA ILE A 81 -17.16 15.46 -17.79
C ILE A 81 -18.68 15.41 -17.66
N LEU A 82 -19.24 15.73 -16.49
CA LEU A 82 -20.68 15.78 -16.28
C LEU A 82 -21.34 16.77 -17.26
N ALA A 83 -20.82 18.00 -17.33
CA ALA A 83 -21.35 19.03 -18.21
C ALA A 83 -21.24 18.63 -19.68
N HIS A 84 -20.08 18.08 -20.08
CA HIS A 84 -19.83 17.62 -21.44
C HIS A 84 -20.79 16.48 -21.85
N VAL A 85 -20.97 15.48 -20.99
CA VAL A 85 -21.87 14.33 -21.22
C VAL A 85 -23.32 14.77 -21.35
N VAL A 86 -23.77 15.65 -20.45
CA VAL A 86 -25.15 16.20 -20.50
C VAL A 86 -25.37 16.94 -21.83
N LEU A 87 -24.43 17.83 -22.18
CA LEU A 87 -24.54 18.62 -23.40
C LEU A 87 -24.48 17.75 -24.65
N ALA A 88 -23.61 16.73 -24.69
CA ALA A 88 -23.51 15.79 -25.78
C ALA A 88 -24.80 14.94 -25.94
N SER A 89 -25.37 14.45 -24.82
CA SER A 89 -26.59 13.66 -24.85
C SER A 89 -27.79 14.48 -25.37
N VAL A 90 -27.88 15.76 -24.98
CA VAL A 90 -28.96 16.66 -25.47
C VAL A 90 -28.74 17.03 -26.94
N SER A 91 -27.50 17.30 -27.36
CA SER A 91 -27.21 17.82 -28.72
C SER A 91 -27.14 16.74 -29.80
N LEU A 92 -26.76 15.49 -29.43
CA LEU A 92 -26.56 14.39 -30.40
C LEU A 92 -27.59 13.27 -30.26
N GLY A 93 -28.40 13.32 -29.20
CA GLY A 93 -29.42 12.33 -28.89
C GLY A 93 -28.93 11.20 -27.98
N TRP A 94 -29.90 10.60 -27.27
CA TRP A 94 -29.69 9.47 -26.35
C TRP A 94 -29.03 8.27 -27.03
N GLU A 95 -29.43 8.00 -28.27
CA GLU A 95 -28.98 6.83 -29.03
C GLU A 95 -27.44 6.84 -29.31
N CYS A 96 -26.76 7.99 -29.20
CA CYS A 96 -25.32 8.08 -29.34
C CYS A 96 -24.55 7.52 -28.13
N GLY A 97 -25.19 7.26 -26.99
CA GLY A 97 -24.60 6.56 -25.85
C GLY A 97 -23.73 7.42 -24.91
N PHE A 98 -23.68 8.75 -25.05
CA PHE A 98 -22.86 9.61 -24.18
C PHE A 98 -23.28 9.55 -22.71
N GLN A 99 -24.56 9.38 -22.41
CA GLN A 99 -25.08 9.24 -21.04
C GLN A 99 -24.49 8.05 -20.28
N LEU A 100 -23.95 7.05 -20.95
CA LEU A 100 -23.28 5.89 -20.31
C LEU A 100 -22.06 6.32 -19.49
N TRP A 101 -21.42 7.44 -19.83
CA TRP A 101 -20.30 7.97 -19.08
C TRP A 101 -20.69 8.42 -17.67
N LEU A 102 -21.97 8.73 -17.41
CA LEU A 102 -22.46 9.03 -16.06
C LEU A 102 -22.30 7.82 -15.12
N ILE A 103 -22.37 6.60 -15.66
CA ILE A 103 -22.11 5.35 -14.91
C ILE A 103 -20.61 5.20 -14.63
N ALA A 104 -19.77 5.49 -15.63
CA ALA A 104 -18.30 5.42 -15.45
C ALA A 104 -17.77 6.46 -14.45
N LEU A 105 -18.39 7.65 -14.38
CA LEU A 105 -18.03 8.70 -13.44
C LEU A 105 -18.13 8.26 -11.97
N VAL A 106 -19.11 7.41 -11.63
CA VAL A 106 -19.27 6.88 -10.27
C VAL A 106 -18.05 6.08 -9.82
N SER A 107 -17.48 5.25 -10.69
CA SER A 107 -16.31 4.43 -10.37
C SER A 107 -14.99 5.22 -10.33
N GLY A 108 -14.86 6.27 -11.13
CA GLY A 108 -13.66 7.11 -11.19
C GLY A 108 -13.34 7.88 -9.90
N GLN A 109 -14.32 8.10 -9.05
CA GLN A 109 -14.19 8.88 -7.81
C GLN A 109 -13.39 8.18 -6.71
N PHE A 110 -13.37 6.86 -6.68
CA PHE A 110 -12.57 6.10 -5.71
C PHE A 110 -11.07 6.47 -5.75
N PHE A 111 -10.57 7.00 -6.87
CA PHE A 111 -9.15 7.34 -7.03
C PHE A 111 -8.79 8.73 -6.53
N THR A 112 -9.73 9.64 -6.36
CA THR A 112 -9.45 10.98 -5.81
C THR A 112 -9.11 10.93 -4.32
N HIS A 113 -9.46 9.83 -3.63
CA HIS A 113 -9.33 9.67 -2.17
C HIS A 113 -8.23 8.72 -1.69
N ILE A 114 -7.55 7.99 -2.59
CA ILE A 114 -6.52 6.99 -2.22
C ILE A 114 -5.23 7.60 -1.63
N GLY A 115 -5.10 8.91 -1.53
CA GLY A 115 -3.87 9.58 -1.08
C GLY A 115 -3.91 10.29 0.28
N ASP A 116 -5.05 10.38 0.96
CA ASP A 116 -5.18 11.22 2.15
C ASP A 116 -5.50 10.38 3.41
N HIS A 117 -4.49 10.20 4.28
CA HIS A 117 -4.49 9.29 5.43
C HIS A 117 -5.15 9.84 6.73
N LYS A 118 -5.96 10.91 6.67
CA LYS A 118 -6.63 11.42 7.87
C LYS A 118 -8.04 10.86 8.00
N LEU A 119 -8.34 10.16 9.09
CA LEU A 119 -9.64 9.53 9.39
C LEU A 119 -10.85 10.48 9.23
N THR A 120 -10.71 11.74 9.60
CA THR A 120 -11.76 12.76 9.42
C THR A 120 -12.02 13.13 7.96
N GLN A 121 -11.03 13.01 7.08
CA GLN A 121 -11.18 13.19 5.64
C GLN A 121 -11.91 12.03 4.98
N TYR A 122 -11.86 10.82 5.57
CA TYR A 122 -12.51 9.64 5.02
C TYR A 122 -14.04 9.72 5.04
N GLU A 123 -14.63 10.27 6.10
CA GLU A 123 -16.09 10.45 6.21
C GLU A 123 -16.60 11.48 5.21
N TYR A 124 -15.92 12.63 5.07
CA TYR A 124 -16.27 13.64 4.07
C TYR A 124 -16.09 13.12 2.64
N ALA A 125 -15.05 12.34 2.38
CA ALA A 125 -14.80 11.72 1.09
C ALA A 125 -15.92 10.77 0.68
N ASN A 126 -16.38 9.93 1.61
CA ASN A 126 -17.51 9.02 1.37
C ASN A 126 -18.80 9.79 1.09
N ALA A 127 -19.12 10.84 1.86
CA ALA A 127 -20.29 11.66 1.65
C ALA A 127 -20.28 12.35 0.27
N ILE A 128 -19.13 12.88 -0.14
CA ILE A 128 -18.97 13.50 -1.47
C ILE A 128 -19.14 12.45 -2.58
N THR A 129 -18.50 11.27 -2.45
CA THR A 129 -18.65 10.18 -3.44
C THR A 129 -20.09 9.74 -3.59
N ILE A 130 -20.82 9.58 -2.48
CA ILE A 130 -22.25 9.24 -2.49
C ILE A 130 -23.06 10.35 -3.16
N SER A 131 -22.81 11.62 -2.81
CA SER A 131 -23.50 12.76 -3.40
C SER A 131 -23.30 12.84 -4.90
N ILE A 132 -22.08 12.68 -5.38
CA ILE A 132 -21.75 12.66 -6.81
C ILE A 132 -22.44 11.49 -7.53
N SER A 133 -22.50 10.31 -6.91
CA SER A 133 -23.19 9.15 -7.48
C SER A 133 -24.69 9.41 -7.62
N ILE A 134 -25.31 10.01 -6.61
CA ILE A 134 -26.73 10.41 -6.65
C ILE A 134 -26.96 11.46 -7.75
N ILE A 135 -26.09 12.46 -7.84
CA ILE A 135 -26.18 13.52 -8.86
C ILE A 135 -26.04 12.91 -10.26
N SER A 136 -25.05 12.04 -10.50
CA SER A 136 -24.85 11.36 -11.79
C SER A 136 -26.09 10.55 -12.19
N PHE A 137 -26.66 9.80 -11.24
CA PHE A 137 -27.86 9.01 -11.48
C PHE A 137 -29.10 9.89 -11.75
N ALA A 138 -29.25 11.00 -11.02
CA ALA A 138 -30.31 11.95 -11.26
C ALA A 138 -30.24 12.58 -12.67
N PHE A 139 -29.03 12.94 -13.13
CA PHE A 139 -28.81 13.42 -14.49
C PHE A 139 -29.09 12.33 -15.53
N TYR A 140 -28.71 11.08 -15.27
CA TYR A 140 -29.02 9.96 -16.15
C TYR A 140 -30.55 9.81 -16.35
N LEU A 141 -31.31 9.81 -15.26
CA LEU A 141 -32.76 9.74 -15.31
C LEU A 141 -33.38 10.97 -15.99
N LEU A 142 -32.87 12.16 -15.69
CA LEU A 142 -33.36 13.40 -16.33
C LEU A 142 -33.15 13.35 -17.84
N LEU A 143 -31.97 12.97 -18.31
CA LEU A 143 -31.69 12.85 -19.74
C LEU A 143 -32.60 11.82 -20.42
N TYR A 144 -32.83 10.67 -19.75
CA TYR A 144 -33.77 9.66 -20.25
C TYR A 144 -35.19 10.20 -20.39
N ILE A 145 -35.67 10.93 -19.39
CA ILE A 145 -37.02 11.54 -19.42
C ILE A 145 -37.12 12.59 -20.55
N LEU A 146 -36.11 13.44 -20.71
CA LEU A 146 -36.08 14.46 -21.76
C LEU A 146 -36.09 13.84 -23.16
N ASP A 147 -35.42 12.71 -23.32
CA ASP A 147 -35.39 11.99 -24.60
C ASP A 147 -36.76 11.35 -24.91
N ILE A 148 -37.32 10.55 -24.00
CA ILE A 148 -38.63 9.88 -24.22
C ILE A 148 -39.82 10.85 -24.37
N THR A 149 -39.70 12.07 -23.85
CA THR A 149 -40.72 13.12 -23.98
C THR A 149 -40.56 13.95 -25.23
N GLY A 150 -39.48 13.75 -26.02
CA GLY A 150 -39.20 14.49 -27.24
C GLY A 150 -38.77 15.95 -27.02
N VAL A 151 -38.51 16.35 -25.77
CA VAL A 151 -38.16 17.74 -25.44
C VAL A 151 -36.84 18.16 -26.08
N THR A 152 -35.93 17.22 -26.31
CA THR A 152 -34.59 17.45 -26.88
C THR A 152 -34.57 17.38 -28.41
N GLU A 153 -35.57 16.82 -29.07
CA GLU A 153 -35.62 16.64 -30.53
C GLU A 153 -35.31 17.93 -31.34
N PRO A 154 -35.84 19.10 -30.96
CA PRO A 154 -35.62 20.33 -31.72
C PRO A 154 -34.14 20.79 -31.75
N VAL A 155 -33.31 20.34 -30.81
CA VAL A 155 -31.90 20.75 -30.66
C VAL A 155 -30.93 19.65 -31.06
N GLN A 156 -31.44 18.44 -31.36
CA GLN A 156 -30.61 17.31 -31.75
C GLN A 156 -30.06 17.47 -33.17
N ALA A 157 -28.84 17.06 -33.38
CA ALA A 157 -28.25 17.02 -34.71
C ALA A 157 -28.90 15.89 -35.53
N ASN A 158 -29.20 16.17 -36.79
CA ASN A 158 -29.74 15.18 -37.71
C ASN A 158 -28.64 14.25 -38.21
N LEU A 159 -28.39 13.18 -37.45
CA LEU A 159 -27.31 12.22 -37.70
C LEU A 159 -27.82 11.02 -38.51
N SER A 160 -26.98 10.51 -39.41
CA SER A 160 -27.29 9.26 -40.08
C SER A 160 -27.17 8.06 -39.14
N TYR A 161 -28.03 7.06 -39.36
CA TYR A 161 -28.07 5.83 -38.53
C TYR A 161 -26.72 5.13 -38.33
N PRO A 162 -25.84 4.98 -39.35
CA PRO A 162 -24.50 4.41 -39.15
C PRO A 162 -23.62 5.22 -38.21
N VAL A 163 -23.71 6.55 -38.19
CA VAL A 163 -22.96 7.43 -37.28
C VAL A 163 -23.43 7.24 -35.85
N VAL A 164 -24.73 7.19 -35.61
CA VAL A 164 -25.35 6.97 -34.30
C VAL A 164 -24.90 5.63 -33.71
N ILE A 165 -25.04 4.53 -34.48
CA ILE A 165 -24.65 3.20 -34.02
C ILE A 165 -23.14 3.16 -33.72
N THR A 166 -22.32 3.73 -34.60
CA THR A 166 -20.87 3.75 -34.40
C THR A 166 -20.50 4.50 -33.12
N ALA A 167 -21.14 5.67 -32.89
CA ALA A 167 -20.94 6.43 -31.65
C ALA A 167 -21.34 5.63 -30.40
N HIS A 168 -22.51 4.97 -30.45
CA HIS A 168 -22.98 4.14 -29.35
C HIS A 168 -22.03 2.99 -29.01
N ILE A 169 -21.56 2.26 -30.04
CA ILE A 169 -20.62 1.15 -29.86
C ILE A 169 -19.30 1.67 -29.24
N ILE A 170 -18.76 2.78 -29.76
CA ILE A 170 -17.53 3.37 -29.26
C ILE A 170 -17.69 3.81 -27.81
N ASN A 171 -18.75 4.56 -27.48
CA ASN A 171 -19.02 5.01 -26.11
C ASN A 171 -19.21 3.82 -25.15
N SER A 172 -19.97 2.81 -25.54
CA SER A 172 -20.16 1.58 -24.74
C SER A 172 -18.84 0.86 -24.49
N LEU A 173 -18.02 0.68 -25.52
CA LEU A 173 -16.70 0.05 -25.40
C LEU A 173 -15.77 0.86 -24.50
N MET A 174 -15.71 2.18 -24.66
CA MET A 174 -14.86 3.05 -23.83
C MET A 174 -15.30 3.07 -22.38
N VAL A 175 -16.61 3.10 -22.10
CA VAL A 175 -17.16 2.99 -20.75
C VAL A 175 -16.78 1.64 -20.13
N PHE A 176 -16.97 0.53 -20.86
CA PHE A 176 -16.59 -0.80 -20.40
C PHE A 176 -15.08 -0.91 -20.08
N VAL A 177 -14.22 -0.42 -20.98
CA VAL A 177 -12.76 -0.41 -20.77
C VAL A 177 -12.39 0.46 -19.57
N SER A 178 -13.07 1.60 -19.38
CA SER A 178 -12.87 2.47 -18.22
C SER A 178 -13.24 1.76 -16.92
N LEU A 179 -14.43 1.15 -16.85
CA LEU A 179 -14.88 0.39 -15.68
C LEU A 179 -13.93 -0.77 -15.35
N LEU A 180 -13.52 -1.53 -16.38
CA LEU A 180 -12.54 -2.62 -16.19
C LEU A 180 -11.20 -2.10 -15.66
N SER A 181 -10.70 -0.99 -16.24
CA SER A 181 -9.45 -0.37 -15.80
C SER A 181 -9.53 0.10 -14.35
N TYR A 182 -10.63 0.74 -13.96
CA TYR A 182 -10.88 1.14 -12.57
C TYR A 182 -10.92 -0.06 -11.63
N THR A 183 -11.63 -1.13 -12.01
CA THR A 183 -11.71 -2.36 -11.20
C THR A 183 -10.33 -2.97 -10.99
N LEU A 184 -9.52 -3.10 -12.04
CA LEU A 184 -8.17 -3.66 -11.96
C LEU A 184 -7.25 -2.81 -11.07
N LEU A 185 -7.31 -1.48 -11.19
CA LEU A 185 -6.53 -0.57 -10.36
C LEU A 185 -6.98 -0.64 -8.89
N PHE A 186 -8.27 -0.72 -8.62
CA PHE A 186 -8.84 -0.88 -7.29
C PHE A 186 -8.37 -2.18 -6.64
N LEU A 187 -8.48 -3.31 -7.32
CA LEU A 187 -8.00 -4.62 -6.83
C LEU A 187 -6.50 -4.60 -6.53
N LYS A 188 -5.71 -3.97 -7.39
CA LYS A 188 -4.25 -3.80 -7.16
C LYS A 188 -3.96 -2.95 -5.93
N SER A 189 -4.71 -1.87 -5.73
CA SER A 189 -4.58 -1.00 -4.55
C SER A 189 -4.98 -1.74 -3.27
N MET A 190 -6.09 -2.47 -3.27
CA MET A 190 -6.53 -3.29 -2.15
C MET A 190 -5.48 -4.34 -1.76
N SER A 191 -4.97 -5.09 -2.74
CA SER A 191 -3.92 -6.10 -2.48
C SER A 191 -2.64 -5.49 -1.90
N LYS A 192 -2.24 -4.29 -2.34
CA LYS A 192 -1.09 -3.56 -1.76
C LYS A 192 -1.37 -3.16 -0.31
N ASN A 193 -2.55 -2.63 -0.03
CA ASN A 193 -2.95 -2.22 1.32
C ASN A 193 -3.04 -3.42 2.27
N GLU A 194 -3.66 -4.50 1.84
CA GLU A 194 -3.73 -5.75 2.60
C GLU A 194 -2.34 -6.28 2.98
N LYS A 195 -1.41 -6.35 2.02
CA LYS A 195 -0.02 -6.74 2.28
C LYS A 195 0.67 -5.81 3.28
N THR A 196 0.41 -4.52 3.20
CA THR A 196 0.97 -3.53 4.12
C THR A 196 0.41 -3.70 5.53
N LEU A 197 -0.92 -3.86 5.64
CA LEU A 197 -1.60 -4.13 6.92
C LEU A 197 -1.14 -5.45 7.53
N PHE A 198 -1.03 -6.51 6.72
CA PHE A 198 -0.51 -7.81 7.15
C PHE A 198 0.92 -7.71 7.67
N ARG A 199 1.77 -6.93 6.97
CA ARG A 199 3.14 -6.68 7.42
C ARG A 199 3.18 -5.89 8.73
N MET A 200 2.38 -4.81 8.85
CA MET A 200 2.32 -4.01 10.08
C MET A 200 1.79 -4.80 11.27
N ALA A 201 0.83 -5.70 11.05
CA ALA A 201 0.29 -6.57 12.08
C ALA A 201 1.28 -7.64 12.56
N ARG A 202 2.26 -8.03 11.74
CA ARG A 202 3.17 -9.16 12.01
C ARG A 202 4.62 -8.79 12.27
N HIS A 203 5.03 -7.58 11.94
CA HIS A 203 6.43 -7.15 12.08
C HIS A 203 6.55 -5.94 12.99
N ASP A 204 7.63 -5.89 13.73
CA ASP A 204 8.03 -4.71 14.50
C ASP A 204 8.46 -3.60 13.53
N SER A 205 7.92 -2.40 13.72
CA SER A 205 8.13 -1.27 12.81
C SER A 205 9.56 -0.72 12.81
N LEU A 206 10.29 -0.89 13.93
CA LEU A 206 11.65 -0.40 14.09
C LEU A 206 12.67 -1.36 13.48
N THR A 207 12.55 -2.65 13.79
CA THR A 207 13.55 -3.67 13.47
C THR A 207 13.22 -4.48 12.22
N GLY A 208 11.96 -4.51 11.81
CA GLY A 208 11.49 -5.34 10.69
C GLY A 208 11.39 -6.85 11.01
N LEU A 209 11.81 -7.29 12.20
CA LEU A 209 11.62 -8.66 12.67
C LEU A 209 10.14 -8.98 12.87
N TYR A 210 9.79 -10.25 13.05
CA TYR A 210 8.45 -10.56 13.56
C TYR A 210 8.20 -9.85 14.90
N ASN A 211 6.97 -9.49 15.15
CA ASN A 211 6.54 -9.05 16.47
C ASN A 211 6.04 -10.25 17.29
N ARG A 212 5.79 -10.02 18.57
CA ARG A 212 5.31 -11.06 19.51
C ARG A 212 4.02 -11.74 19.03
N TYR A 213 3.08 -10.96 18.45
CA TYR A 213 1.81 -11.49 17.95
C TYR A 213 2.01 -12.51 16.81
N ALA A 214 2.92 -12.23 15.89
CA ALA A 214 3.22 -13.13 14.78
C ALA A 214 4.07 -14.33 15.21
N MET A 215 4.95 -14.17 16.21
CA MET A 215 5.87 -15.24 16.64
C MET A 215 5.15 -16.34 17.42
N THR A 216 4.14 -16.01 18.21
CA THR A 216 3.44 -17.01 19.04
C THR A 216 2.94 -18.21 18.22
N PRO A 217 2.10 -18.04 17.16
CA PRO A 217 1.64 -19.17 16.36
C PRO A 217 2.76 -19.85 15.54
N ILE A 218 3.86 -19.13 15.23
CA ILE A 218 5.03 -19.71 14.56
C ILE A 218 5.75 -20.67 15.52
N ALA A 219 5.97 -20.25 16.77
CA ALA A 219 6.62 -21.07 17.79
C ALA A 219 5.78 -22.31 18.13
N GLU A 220 4.46 -22.15 18.29
CA GLU A 220 3.53 -23.26 18.51
C GLU A 220 3.61 -24.30 17.38
N LYS A 221 3.51 -23.86 16.13
CA LYS A 221 3.59 -24.74 14.96
C LYS A 221 4.96 -25.42 14.84
N ALA A 222 6.05 -24.71 15.11
CA ALA A 222 7.40 -25.28 15.05
C ALA A 222 7.60 -26.32 16.17
N PHE A 223 7.08 -26.07 17.34
CA PHE A 223 7.08 -27.00 18.47
C PHE A 223 6.25 -28.25 18.17
N ASP A 224 5.00 -28.11 17.71
CA ASP A 224 4.13 -29.22 17.33
C ASP A 224 4.77 -30.12 16.24
N ASN A 225 5.45 -29.50 15.27
CA ASN A 225 6.19 -30.27 14.26
C ASN A 225 7.36 -31.04 14.89
N ALA A 226 8.06 -30.48 15.85
CA ALA A 226 9.16 -31.15 16.55
C ALA A 226 8.63 -32.37 17.34
N VAL A 227 7.56 -32.19 18.09
CA VAL A 227 6.91 -33.27 18.83
C VAL A 227 6.41 -34.37 17.90
N THR A 228 5.69 -33.98 16.84
CA THR A 228 5.04 -34.95 15.93
C THR A 228 6.03 -35.77 15.13
N TYR A 229 7.14 -35.15 14.69
CA TYR A 229 8.11 -35.78 13.79
C TYR A 229 9.43 -36.15 14.46
N GLY A 230 9.53 -36.03 15.81
CA GLY A 230 10.75 -36.33 16.55
C GLY A 230 11.94 -35.46 16.13
N LYS A 231 11.67 -34.17 15.80
CA LYS A 231 12.73 -33.23 15.38
C LYS A 231 13.24 -32.42 16.55
N ASN A 232 14.48 -31.95 16.42
CA ASN A 232 15.06 -31.03 17.36
C ASN A 232 14.32 -29.69 17.37
N PHE A 233 14.22 -29.06 18.54
CA PHE A 233 13.64 -27.75 18.74
C PHE A 233 14.29 -27.05 19.92
N SER A 234 14.70 -25.81 19.72
CA SER A 234 15.21 -24.93 20.76
C SER A 234 14.52 -23.58 20.69
N ILE A 235 14.32 -22.97 21.85
CA ILE A 235 13.77 -21.63 21.98
C ILE A 235 14.65 -20.81 22.90
N GLY A 236 15.01 -19.58 22.49
CA GLY A 236 15.89 -18.72 23.29
C GLY A 236 15.34 -17.31 23.43
N ILE A 237 15.67 -16.67 24.53
CA ILE A 237 15.41 -15.25 24.78
C ILE A 237 16.78 -14.55 24.90
N ALA A 238 16.95 -13.48 24.12
CA ALA A 238 18.14 -12.64 24.15
C ALA A 238 17.76 -11.22 24.55
N ASP A 239 18.62 -10.55 25.33
CA ASP A 239 18.38 -9.20 25.82
C ASP A 239 19.68 -8.39 25.81
N ILE A 240 19.58 -7.13 25.31
CA ILE A 240 20.73 -6.22 25.23
C ILE A 240 21.14 -5.76 26.61
N ASP A 241 22.37 -6.06 26.99
CA ASP A 241 22.89 -5.70 28.30
C ASP A 241 22.99 -4.17 28.44
N PHE A 242 22.49 -3.66 29.57
CA PHE A 242 22.53 -2.24 29.91
C PHE A 242 21.89 -1.30 28.85
N PHE A 243 20.89 -1.77 28.13
CA PHE A 243 20.25 -0.97 27.06
C PHE A 243 19.72 0.38 27.52
N LYS A 244 19.19 0.44 28.76
CA LYS A 244 18.78 1.72 29.35
C LYS A 244 19.95 2.71 29.45
N GLN A 245 21.17 2.26 29.79
CA GLN A 245 22.35 3.14 29.88
C GLN A 245 22.75 3.66 28.49
N ILE A 246 22.58 2.85 27.44
CA ILE A 246 22.80 3.31 26.05
C ILE A 246 21.84 4.45 25.75
N ASN A 247 20.55 4.30 26.03
CA ASN A 247 19.55 5.35 25.82
C ASN A 247 19.85 6.61 26.66
N ASP A 248 20.19 6.43 27.94
CA ASP A 248 20.45 7.54 28.85
C ASP A 248 21.71 8.32 28.48
N THR A 249 22.73 7.64 27.89
CA THR A 249 24.02 8.23 27.55
C THR A 249 24.03 8.84 26.13
N TYR A 250 23.44 8.17 25.14
CA TYR A 250 23.55 8.50 23.72
C TYR A 250 22.23 8.93 23.08
N GLY A 251 21.12 8.91 23.86
CA GLY A 251 19.79 9.23 23.38
C GLY A 251 19.04 8.02 22.77
N HIS A 252 17.73 8.14 22.68
CA HIS A 252 16.84 7.08 22.16
C HIS A 252 17.12 6.72 20.70
N ASP A 253 17.54 7.69 19.88
CA ASP A 253 17.89 7.43 18.47
C ASP A 253 19.10 6.50 18.35
N ALA A 254 20.09 6.60 19.27
CA ALA A 254 21.21 5.68 19.36
C ALA A 254 20.78 4.27 19.78
N GLY A 255 19.84 4.16 20.72
CA GLY A 255 19.20 2.89 21.10
C GLY A 255 18.47 2.24 19.94
N ASP A 256 17.75 3.02 19.13
CA ASP A 256 17.06 2.54 17.93
C ASP A 256 18.05 1.98 16.88
N VAL A 257 19.20 2.65 16.71
CA VAL A 257 20.29 2.17 15.84
C VAL A 257 20.89 0.86 16.38
N ALA A 258 21.08 0.76 17.71
CA ALA A 258 21.55 -0.47 18.36
C ALA A 258 20.56 -1.64 18.16
N LEU A 259 19.28 -1.42 18.37
CA LEU A 259 18.23 -2.42 18.14
C LEU A 259 18.22 -2.91 16.70
N LYS A 260 18.32 -2.02 15.71
CA LYS A 260 18.39 -2.38 14.29
C LYS A 260 19.64 -3.21 13.96
N ALA A 261 20.80 -2.79 14.45
CA ALA A 261 22.06 -3.48 14.18
C ALA A 261 22.07 -4.91 14.77
N ILE A 262 21.57 -5.07 15.99
CA ILE A 262 21.46 -6.39 16.64
C ILE A 262 20.41 -7.25 15.92
N SER A 263 19.28 -6.67 15.55
CA SER A 263 18.22 -7.36 14.79
C SER A 263 18.72 -7.91 13.45
N ASP A 264 19.45 -7.10 12.69
CA ASP A 264 20.04 -7.50 11.41
C ASP A 264 21.08 -8.62 11.59
N LEU A 265 21.91 -8.52 12.63
CA LEU A 265 22.91 -9.54 12.94
C LEU A 265 22.25 -10.86 13.35
N LEU A 266 21.25 -10.81 14.26
CA LEU A 266 20.54 -11.98 14.74
C LEU A 266 19.78 -12.68 13.61
N LEU A 267 19.10 -11.90 12.75
CA LEU A 267 18.39 -12.43 11.60
C LEU A 267 19.35 -13.17 10.65
N ARG A 268 20.51 -12.59 10.34
CA ARG A 268 21.53 -13.24 9.48
C ARG A 268 22.09 -14.50 10.12
N THR A 269 22.32 -14.50 11.43
CA THR A 269 22.79 -15.68 12.16
C THR A 269 21.79 -16.83 12.06
N VAL A 270 20.50 -16.55 12.29
CA VAL A 270 19.47 -17.58 12.32
C VAL A 270 19.07 -18.04 10.90
N THR A 271 18.89 -17.10 9.94
CA THR A 271 18.49 -17.46 8.56
C THR A 271 19.59 -18.06 7.71
N GLY A 272 20.85 -17.77 8.03
CA GLY A 272 22.01 -18.38 7.34
C GLY A 272 22.19 -19.87 7.61
N LEU A 273 21.47 -20.42 8.57
CA LEU A 273 21.63 -21.76 9.10
C LEU A 273 20.41 -22.68 8.90
N GLY A 274 19.29 -22.16 8.38
CA GLY A 274 18.07 -22.94 8.10
C GLY A 274 16.78 -22.24 8.52
N ASP A 275 15.75 -23.02 8.89
CA ASP A 275 14.37 -22.59 9.10
C ASP A 275 14.11 -21.93 10.49
N GLY A 276 15.05 -21.16 11.02
CA GLY A 276 14.89 -20.44 12.27
C GLY A 276 14.05 -19.16 12.14
N TYR A 277 13.43 -18.75 13.23
CA TYR A 277 12.60 -17.55 13.31
C TYR A 277 13.07 -16.65 14.43
N VAL A 278 13.00 -15.33 14.20
CA VAL A 278 13.40 -14.31 15.17
C VAL A 278 12.30 -13.27 15.28
N CYS A 279 12.01 -12.83 16.51
CA CYS A 279 11.13 -11.70 16.72
C CYS A 279 11.69 -10.72 17.77
N ARG A 280 11.21 -9.48 17.71
CA ARG A 280 11.33 -8.57 18.83
C ARG A 280 10.20 -8.88 19.81
N TRP A 281 10.58 -9.42 20.98
CA TRP A 281 9.63 -9.92 21.98
C TRP A 281 9.10 -8.82 22.91
N GLY A 282 9.96 -7.86 23.24
CA GLY A 282 9.68 -6.69 24.05
C GLY A 282 10.68 -5.58 23.74
N GLY A 283 10.79 -4.55 24.53
CA GLY A 283 11.68 -3.39 24.35
C GLY A 283 13.02 -3.70 23.72
N GLU A 284 13.93 -4.32 24.48
CA GLU A 284 15.27 -4.77 24.08
C GLU A 284 15.41 -6.29 24.00
N GLU A 285 14.29 -7.03 24.14
CA GLU A 285 14.25 -8.48 24.15
C GLU A 285 13.94 -9.07 22.78
N PHE A 286 14.59 -10.17 22.44
CA PHE A 286 14.40 -10.94 21.22
C PHE A 286 14.07 -12.39 21.54
N LEU A 287 13.07 -12.96 20.88
CA LEU A 287 12.77 -14.39 20.94
C LEU A 287 13.28 -15.08 19.69
N ILE A 288 13.94 -16.20 19.86
CA ILE A 288 14.55 -17.03 18.80
C ILE A 288 13.89 -18.40 18.87
N VAL A 289 13.36 -18.86 17.75
CA VAL A 289 12.84 -20.23 17.59
C VAL A 289 13.68 -20.92 16.54
N PHE A 290 14.30 -22.04 16.89
CA PHE A 290 15.21 -22.69 16.00
C PHE A 290 15.06 -24.21 16.03
N PRO A 291 14.82 -24.90 14.88
CA PRO A 291 14.68 -26.34 14.81
C PRO A 291 16.06 -27.03 14.90
N THR A 292 16.71 -26.92 16.07
CA THR A 292 18.06 -27.42 16.32
C THR A 292 18.20 -28.03 17.72
N ASP A 293 19.25 -28.81 17.93
CA ASP A 293 19.61 -29.35 19.25
C ASP A 293 20.32 -28.31 20.14
N GLU A 294 20.56 -28.68 21.41
CA GLU A 294 21.20 -27.83 22.39
C GLU A 294 22.61 -27.39 21.98
N HIS A 295 23.42 -28.33 21.45
CA HIS A 295 24.81 -28.06 21.09
C HIS A 295 24.90 -27.03 19.98
N CYS A 296 24.10 -27.18 18.93
CA CYS A 296 24.04 -26.23 17.83
C CYS A 296 23.47 -24.89 18.27
N MET A 297 22.38 -24.88 19.06
CA MET A 297 21.79 -23.65 19.60
C MET A 297 22.80 -22.85 20.40
N ARG A 298 23.55 -23.53 21.32
CA ARG A 298 24.61 -22.92 22.10
C ARG A 298 25.70 -22.32 21.21
N SER A 299 26.20 -23.08 20.25
CA SER A 299 27.26 -22.62 19.34
C SER A 299 26.85 -21.37 18.56
N TYR A 300 25.65 -21.34 18.03
CA TYR A 300 25.13 -20.18 17.26
C TYR A 300 24.90 -18.95 18.12
N MET A 301 24.40 -19.13 19.32
CA MET A 301 24.17 -18.01 20.23
C MET A 301 25.49 -17.47 20.81
N GLU A 302 26.50 -18.30 21.03
CA GLU A 302 27.83 -17.85 21.40
C GLU A 302 28.51 -17.07 20.25
N GLU A 303 28.41 -17.55 19.02
CA GLU A 303 28.89 -16.81 17.86
C GLU A 303 28.17 -15.44 17.72
N PHE A 304 26.86 -15.43 17.88
CA PHE A 304 26.08 -14.21 17.85
C PHE A 304 26.48 -13.24 18.97
N ARG A 305 26.56 -13.70 20.22
CA ARG A 305 27.03 -12.92 21.38
C ARG A 305 28.40 -12.31 21.12
N HIS A 306 29.36 -13.11 20.63
CA HIS A 306 30.71 -12.65 20.32
C HIS A 306 30.70 -11.57 19.24
N LYS A 307 29.93 -11.75 18.18
CA LYS A 307 29.78 -10.75 17.11
C LYS A 307 29.18 -9.44 17.63
N VAL A 308 28.20 -9.48 18.54
CA VAL A 308 27.67 -8.29 19.19
C VAL A 308 28.73 -7.58 19.98
N ALA A 309 29.50 -8.29 20.80
CA ALA A 309 30.53 -7.72 21.65
C ALA A 309 31.69 -7.04 20.87
N VAL A 310 31.97 -7.53 19.65
CA VAL A 310 33.07 -6.95 18.81
C VAL A 310 32.56 -5.99 17.74
N MET A 311 31.26 -5.87 17.54
CA MET A 311 30.64 -5.11 16.43
C MET A 311 31.01 -3.62 16.45
N GLY A 312 31.16 -3.00 17.66
CA GLY A 312 31.56 -1.60 17.81
C GLY A 312 30.65 -0.65 17.00
N LEU A 313 29.43 -0.49 17.44
CA LEU A 313 28.46 0.39 16.77
C LEU A 313 28.95 1.85 16.80
N THR A 314 28.84 2.59 15.68
CA THR A 314 29.19 4.01 15.64
C THR A 314 27.92 4.84 15.44
N TYR A 315 27.67 5.77 16.34
CA TYR A 315 26.59 6.75 16.25
C TYR A 315 27.16 8.16 16.51
N GLU A 316 26.89 9.14 15.63
CA GLU A 316 27.42 10.53 15.72
C GLU A 316 28.92 10.64 16.03
N LYS A 317 29.74 9.77 15.40
CA LYS A 317 31.20 9.65 15.60
C LYS A 317 31.62 9.10 16.97
N GLN A 318 30.70 8.67 17.80
CA GLN A 318 30.98 7.99 19.07
C GLN A 318 30.82 6.49 18.90
N ARG A 319 31.70 5.73 19.50
CA ARG A 319 31.64 4.27 19.52
C ARG A 319 30.77 3.84 20.70
N ILE A 320 29.81 2.98 20.43
CA ILE A 320 28.95 2.34 21.42
C ILE A 320 29.33 0.87 21.51
N ASP A 321 29.94 0.49 22.62
CA ASP A 321 30.20 -0.91 22.93
C ASP A 321 28.96 -1.51 23.63
N MET A 322 28.53 -2.69 23.19
CA MET A 322 27.36 -3.37 23.74
C MET A 322 27.60 -4.86 23.82
N THR A 323 26.90 -5.49 24.73
CA THR A 323 26.89 -6.94 24.89
C THR A 323 25.44 -7.43 24.94
N ILE A 324 25.27 -8.74 24.85
CA ILE A 324 23.97 -9.39 24.88
C ILE A 324 24.03 -10.64 25.74
N SER A 325 23.00 -10.85 26.52
CA SER A 325 22.78 -12.06 27.32
C SER A 325 21.72 -12.93 26.66
N VAL A 326 21.91 -14.25 26.66
CA VAL A 326 21.00 -15.21 26.03
C VAL A 326 20.74 -16.37 26.99
N GLY A 327 19.44 -16.66 27.22
CA GLY A 327 18.98 -17.90 27.85
C GLY A 327 18.19 -18.72 26.84
N PHE A 328 18.33 -20.04 26.84
CA PHE A 328 17.55 -20.89 25.96
C PHE A 328 17.13 -22.20 26.62
N GLY A 329 16.10 -22.85 26.09
CA GLY A 329 15.68 -24.19 26.46
C GLY A 329 15.57 -25.07 25.21
N THR A 330 15.89 -26.35 25.35
CA THR A 330 15.81 -27.32 24.26
C THR A 330 14.75 -28.39 24.59
N TYR A 331 14.00 -28.79 23.56
CA TYR A 331 12.97 -29.78 23.68
C TYR A 331 13.54 -31.16 24.03
N GLU A 332 12.97 -31.72 25.07
CA GLU A 332 13.11 -33.10 25.50
C GLU A 332 11.70 -33.70 25.67
N GLU A 333 11.58 -35.00 25.59
CA GLU A 333 10.29 -35.67 25.72
C GLU A 333 9.60 -35.32 27.06
N GLY A 334 8.33 -34.91 26.95
CA GLY A 334 7.53 -34.48 28.10
C GLY A 334 7.57 -32.98 28.40
N LYS A 335 8.47 -32.20 27.80
CA LYS A 335 8.47 -30.74 27.93
C LYS A 335 7.34 -30.12 27.04
N THR A 336 6.79 -29.01 27.50
CA THR A 336 5.84 -28.17 26.76
C THR A 336 6.51 -26.91 26.26
N LEU A 337 5.94 -26.23 25.24
CA LEU A 337 6.45 -24.94 24.77
C LEU A 337 6.52 -23.91 25.92
N GLN A 338 5.52 -23.90 26.79
CA GLN A 338 5.52 -22.99 27.95
C GLN A 338 6.64 -23.29 28.96
N SER A 339 6.95 -24.58 29.19
CA SER A 339 8.08 -24.93 30.06
C SER A 339 9.42 -24.53 29.48
N LEU A 340 9.60 -24.63 28.14
CA LEU A 340 10.80 -24.20 27.44
C LEU A 340 10.98 -22.69 27.46
N LEU A 341 9.87 -21.92 27.26
CA LEU A 341 9.92 -20.47 27.39
C LEU A 341 10.31 -20.03 28.80
N ARG A 342 9.78 -20.70 29.84
CA ARG A 342 10.16 -20.42 31.21
C ARG A 342 11.61 -20.77 31.49
N GLU A 343 12.10 -21.90 30.99
CA GLU A 343 13.49 -22.33 31.11
C GLU A 343 14.43 -21.29 30.47
N ALA A 344 14.10 -20.81 29.27
CA ALA A 344 14.87 -19.78 28.58
C ALA A 344 14.90 -18.46 29.39
N ASP A 345 13.78 -18.05 29.98
CA ASP A 345 13.68 -16.85 30.82
C ASP A 345 14.50 -16.98 32.11
N GLU A 346 14.39 -18.11 32.83
CA GLU A 346 15.17 -18.42 34.03
C GLU A 346 16.67 -18.43 33.74
N ASN A 347 17.08 -18.97 32.58
CA ASN A 347 18.47 -19.00 32.13
C ASN A 347 18.98 -17.61 31.76
N LEU A 348 18.18 -16.80 31.09
CA LEU A 348 18.52 -15.40 30.80
C LEU A 348 18.68 -14.60 32.10
N TYR A 349 17.73 -14.74 33.03
CA TYR A 349 17.81 -14.08 34.32
C TYR A 349 19.09 -14.47 35.09
N TYR A 350 19.42 -15.76 35.09
CA TYR A 350 20.67 -16.22 35.71
C TYR A 350 21.90 -15.54 35.09
N VAL A 351 21.97 -15.45 33.75
CA VAL A 351 23.09 -14.78 33.06
C VAL A 351 23.18 -13.30 33.48
N LYS A 352 22.04 -12.61 33.57
CA LYS A 352 22.00 -11.20 33.97
C LYS A 352 22.49 -10.97 35.41
N GLU A 353 22.25 -11.90 36.31
CA GLU A 353 22.72 -11.82 37.71
C GLU A 353 24.23 -12.22 37.86
N HIS A 354 24.78 -13.01 36.93
CA HIS A 354 26.12 -13.57 37.02
C HIS A 354 27.14 -12.94 36.08
N GLY A 355 26.95 -11.66 35.73
CA GLY A 355 27.97 -10.89 35.02
C GLY A 355 27.62 -10.54 33.56
N ARG A 356 26.48 -10.98 33.06
CA ARG A 356 25.99 -10.71 31.69
C ARG A 356 26.90 -11.24 30.59
N ASN A 357 26.66 -10.83 29.32
CA ASN A 357 27.49 -11.18 28.17
C ASN A 357 27.83 -12.68 28.11
N ALA A 358 26.83 -13.53 28.26
CA ALA A 358 26.97 -14.98 28.25
C ALA A 358 25.73 -15.67 27.64
N VAL A 359 25.90 -16.95 27.31
CA VAL A 359 24.85 -17.83 26.80
C VAL A 359 24.65 -18.99 27.78
N ARG A 360 23.37 -19.27 28.15
CA ARG A 360 23.04 -20.37 29.03
C ARG A 360 21.88 -21.20 28.48
N PRO A 361 22.01 -22.57 28.47
CA PRO A 361 20.91 -23.50 28.21
C PRO A 361 20.08 -23.72 29.48
#